data_9ee421008d354cc58f0e706a640b8205
#
_entry.id   9ee421008d354cc58f0e706a640b8205
#
_cell.length_a   1.000
_cell.length_b   1.000
_cell.length_c   1.000
_cell.angle_alpha   90.00
_cell.angle_beta   90.00
_cell.angle_gamma   90.00
#
_symmetry.space_group_name_H-M   'P 1'
#
loop_
_entity.id
_entity.type
_entity.pdbx_description
1 polymer ?
#
loop_
_entity_poly.entity_id
_entity_poly.type
_entity_poly.pdbx_seq_one_letter_code
_entity_poly.pdbx_strand_id
1 'polypeptide(L)'
;MYVAYDDKDRVCNALDTDIEKNNKYHCPVCGEKVIFKKGVKIQSHFAHVKNCSCDYETYKKESKEHLEAKKDLYNHFRSMYKNVEVEHVFKVGEENIQIADVFIRDKNIAFEYQRSVIPLELIKQRTIGYEKAGIKLIWLIDTNKFIKELKSYDGISYIRYAPFVDNFLNYYKGKVFFYGWDSENKSFELYQLWAHNLKKRNAVCIKTTISLDKFDIPLDLRLLEKNLTSKLYP
;
A
#
# COMPACT_ATOMS: atom_id res chain seq x y z
N MET A 1 -5.75 -11.17 -6.74
CA MET A 1 -4.43 -11.40 -6.11
C MET A 1 -3.38 -11.74 -7.14
N TYR A 2 -2.12 -11.42 -6.88
CA TYR A 2 -1.01 -11.67 -7.79
C TYR A 2 -0.23 -12.94 -7.47
N VAL A 3 -0.30 -13.44 -6.25
CA VAL A 3 0.50 -14.57 -5.78
C VAL A 3 -0.36 -15.80 -5.52
N ALA A 4 0.14 -16.96 -5.94
CA ALA A 4 -0.40 -18.28 -5.64
C ALA A 4 0.74 -19.29 -5.47
N TYR A 5 0.47 -20.45 -4.92
CA TYR A 5 1.39 -21.59 -4.91
C TYR A 5 1.00 -22.61 -5.99
N ASP A 6 1.98 -23.23 -6.62
CA ASP A 6 1.76 -24.39 -7.49
C ASP A 6 1.68 -25.69 -6.67
N ASP A 7 1.50 -26.83 -7.36
CA ASP A 7 1.44 -28.19 -6.73
C ASP A 7 2.76 -28.63 -6.08
N LYS A 8 3.85 -27.85 -6.19
CA LYS A 8 5.14 -28.09 -5.54
C LYS A 8 5.44 -27.03 -4.48
N ASP A 9 4.42 -26.30 -4.04
CA ASP A 9 4.51 -25.18 -3.07
C ASP A 9 5.46 -24.07 -3.49
N ARG A 10 5.72 -23.91 -4.80
CA ARG A 10 6.53 -22.81 -5.31
C ARG A 10 5.66 -21.57 -5.48
N VAL A 11 6.20 -20.43 -5.09
CA VAL A 11 5.55 -19.12 -5.27
C VAL A 11 5.45 -18.79 -6.76
N CYS A 12 4.24 -18.56 -7.24
CA CYS A 12 3.92 -18.13 -8.59
C CYS A 12 3.35 -16.71 -8.57
N ASN A 13 3.99 -15.78 -9.30
CA ASN A 13 3.56 -14.40 -9.39
C ASN A 13 2.90 -14.13 -10.74
N ALA A 14 1.62 -13.75 -10.74
CA ALA A 14 0.84 -13.47 -11.95
C ALA A 14 1.41 -12.34 -12.84
N LEU A 15 2.33 -11.54 -12.32
CA LEU A 15 3.02 -10.48 -13.06
C LEU A 15 4.24 -11.00 -13.84
N ASP A 16 4.68 -12.23 -13.58
CA ASP A 16 5.76 -12.87 -14.31
C ASP A 16 5.25 -13.44 -15.66
N THR A 17 6.16 -13.64 -16.61
CA THR A 17 5.80 -14.03 -18.00
C THR A 17 5.52 -15.51 -18.18
N ASP A 18 6.03 -16.35 -17.30
CA ASP A 18 6.11 -17.81 -17.38
C ASP A 18 5.01 -18.56 -16.61
N ILE A 19 3.96 -17.86 -16.21
CA ILE A 19 2.80 -18.47 -15.55
C ILE A 19 1.92 -19.20 -16.56
N GLU A 20 1.77 -20.50 -16.38
CA GLU A 20 0.98 -21.37 -17.25
C GLU A 20 -0.50 -21.38 -16.87
N LYS A 21 -1.39 -21.26 -17.86
CA LYS A 21 -2.85 -21.24 -17.62
C LYS A 21 -3.40 -22.56 -17.07
N ASN A 22 -2.80 -23.67 -17.43
CA ASN A 22 -3.35 -25.01 -17.16
C ASN A 22 -2.77 -25.69 -15.91
N ASN A 23 -1.88 -25.01 -15.18
CA ASN A 23 -1.36 -25.53 -13.92
C ASN A 23 -2.39 -25.41 -12.79
N LYS A 24 -2.19 -26.22 -11.76
CA LYS A 24 -2.97 -26.14 -10.52
C LYS A 24 -2.31 -25.11 -9.59
N TYR A 25 -3.14 -24.22 -9.09
CA TYR A 25 -2.70 -23.17 -8.19
C TYR A 25 -3.55 -23.13 -6.93
N HIS A 26 -2.95 -22.80 -5.80
CA HIS A 26 -3.56 -22.72 -4.49
C HIS A 26 -3.33 -21.35 -3.85
N CYS A 27 -4.31 -20.91 -3.09
CA CYS A 27 -4.22 -19.68 -2.32
C CYS A 27 -3.16 -19.80 -1.21
N PRO A 28 -2.23 -18.85 -1.04
CA PRO A 28 -1.21 -18.89 0.00
C PRO A 28 -1.78 -18.83 1.43
N VAL A 29 -3.03 -18.44 1.59
CA VAL A 29 -3.67 -18.22 2.89
C VAL A 29 -4.59 -19.36 3.28
N CYS A 30 -5.54 -19.73 2.41
CA CYS A 30 -6.54 -20.74 2.72
C CYS A 30 -6.26 -22.12 2.10
N GLY A 31 -5.24 -22.25 1.24
CA GLY A 31 -4.93 -23.49 0.54
C GLY A 31 -5.93 -23.88 -0.57
N GLU A 32 -7.03 -23.15 -0.70
CA GLU A 32 -8.06 -23.44 -1.68
C GLU A 32 -7.59 -23.20 -3.12
N LYS A 33 -8.18 -23.92 -4.05
CA LYS A 33 -7.88 -23.82 -5.48
C LYS A 33 -8.15 -22.40 -6.01
N VAL A 34 -7.18 -21.86 -6.73
CA VAL A 34 -7.31 -20.62 -7.50
C VAL A 34 -7.06 -20.85 -8.97
N ILE A 35 -7.60 -19.98 -9.81
CA ILE A 35 -7.43 -20.03 -11.27
C ILE A 35 -6.64 -18.81 -11.74
N PHE A 36 -5.69 -19.04 -12.63
CA PHE A 36 -4.96 -17.97 -13.29
C PHE A 36 -5.80 -17.35 -14.40
N LYS A 37 -6.06 -16.07 -14.31
CA LYS A 37 -6.77 -15.27 -15.29
C LYS A 37 -5.81 -14.36 -16.03
N LYS A 38 -5.77 -14.47 -17.34
CA LYS A 38 -4.98 -13.62 -18.25
C LYS A 38 -5.75 -13.37 -19.52
N GLY A 39 -5.84 -12.12 -19.95
CA GLY A 39 -6.54 -11.74 -21.18
C GLY A 39 -6.10 -10.36 -21.67
N VAL A 40 -6.49 -9.99 -22.89
CA VAL A 40 -6.13 -8.72 -23.52
C VAL A 40 -6.66 -7.51 -22.73
N LYS A 41 -7.83 -7.64 -22.11
CA LYS A 41 -8.49 -6.58 -21.34
C LYS A 41 -8.47 -6.83 -19.84
N ILE A 42 -7.91 -7.95 -19.40
CA ILE A 42 -7.90 -8.37 -17.99
C ILE A 42 -6.44 -8.45 -17.55
N GLN A 43 -6.08 -7.69 -16.54
CA GLN A 43 -4.78 -7.79 -15.90
C GLN A 43 -4.59 -9.22 -15.36
N SER A 44 -3.41 -9.78 -15.59
CA SER A 44 -3.08 -11.12 -15.11
C SER A 44 -3.20 -11.19 -13.59
N HIS A 45 -3.97 -12.14 -13.07
CA HIS A 45 -4.16 -12.33 -11.62
C HIS A 45 -4.68 -13.75 -11.34
N PHE A 46 -4.52 -14.18 -10.10
CA PHE A 46 -5.19 -15.37 -9.58
C PHE A 46 -6.53 -15.00 -8.94
N ALA A 47 -7.52 -15.87 -9.07
CA ALA A 47 -8.83 -15.68 -8.47
C ALA A 47 -9.33 -17.00 -7.87
N HIS A 48 -9.96 -16.91 -6.70
CA HIS A 48 -10.66 -18.05 -6.12
C HIS A 48 -11.79 -18.54 -7.05
N VAL A 49 -12.09 -19.82 -7.00
CA VAL A 49 -13.29 -20.37 -7.60
C VAL A 49 -14.53 -19.93 -6.84
N LYS A 50 -15.71 -20.02 -7.46
CA LYS A 50 -16.96 -19.69 -6.78
C LYS A 50 -17.13 -20.55 -5.52
N ASN A 51 -17.69 -19.97 -4.45
CA ASN A 51 -17.95 -20.59 -3.14
C ASN A 51 -16.70 -20.92 -2.31
N CYS A 52 -15.60 -20.23 -2.53
CA CYS A 52 -14.44 -20.32 -1.63
C CYS A 52 -14.76 -19.66 -0.27
N SER A 53 -14.41 -20.34 0.82
CA SER A 53 -14.57 -19.86 2.20
C SER A 53 -13.40 -18.98 2.69
N CYS A 54 -12.57 -18.47 1.79
CA CYS A 54 -11.45 -17.62 2.16
C CYS A 54 -11.93 -16.30 2.74
N ASP A 55 -11.93 -16.21 4.05
CA ASP A 55 -12.34 -15.00 4.79
C ASP A 55 -11.25 -13.94 4.90
N TYR A 56 -10.08 -14.17 4.27
CA TYR A 56 -8.99 -13.23 4.38
C TYR A 56 -9.33 -11.91 3.68
N GLU A 57 -9.45 -10.84 4.47
CA GLU A 57 -9.92 -9.52 3.99
C GLU A 57 -9.12 -8.97 2.83
N THR A 58 -7.82 -9.28 2.76
CA THR A 58 -6.91 -8.85 1.69
C THR A 58 -7.29 -9.43 0.32
N TYR A 59 -7.95 -10.60 0.27
CA TYR A 59 -8.38 -11.22 -0.98
C TYR A 59 -9.87 -10.99 -1.31
N LYS A 60 -10.57 -10.23 -0.49
CA LYS A 60 -11.88 -9.70 -0.86
C LYS A 60 -11.67 -8.83 -2.10
N LYS A 61 -12.52 -8.99 -3.08
CA LYS A 61 -12.55 -8.36 -4.39
C LYS A 61 -11.85 -6.98 -4.44
N GLU A 62 -10.56 -7.00 -4.68
CA GLU A 62 -9.76 -5.78 -4.84
C GLU A 62 -10.23 -4.99 -6.05
N SER A 63 -10.21 -3.68 -5.95
CA SER A 63 -10.52 -2.81 -7.08
C SER A 63 -9.39 -2.86 -8.13
N LYS A 64 -9.73 -2.50 -9.36
CA LYS A 64 -8.75 -2.44 -10.46
C LYS A 64 -7.59 -1.50 -10.10
N GLU A 65 -7.91 -0.35 -9.50
CA GLU A 65 -6.93 0.67 -9.13
C GLU A 65 -5.99 0.18 -8.01
N HIS A 66 -6.50 -0.66 -7.07
CA HIS A 66 -5.64 -1.27 -6.06
C HIS A 66 -4.64 -2.23 -6.69
N LEU A 67 -5.11 -3.08 -7.60
CA LEU A 67 -4.24 -3.99 -8.34
C LEU A 67 -3.21 -3.23 -9.19
N GLU A 68 -3.61 -2.15 -9.86
CA GLU A 68 -2.71 -1.31 -10.65
C GLU A 68 -1.64 -0.65 -9.77
N ALA A 69 -2.00 -0.08 -8.63
CA ALA A 69 -1.05 0.54 -7.71
C ALA A 69 -0.01 -0.48 -7.21
N LYS A 70 -0.44 -1.67 -6.78
CA LYS A 70 0.49 -2.75 -6.39
C LYS A 70 1.46 -3.12 -7.51
N LYS A 71 0.95 -3.25 -8.73
CA LYS A 71 1.77 -3.57 -9.90
C LYS A 71 2.79 -2.46 -10.21
N ASP A 72 2.36 -1.20 -10.18
CA ASP A 72 3.23 -0.06 -10.49
C ASP A 72 4.36 0.04 -9.46
N LEU A 73 4.04 -0.07 -8.16
CA LEU A 73 5.01 -0.10 -7.07
C LEU A 73 5.97 -1.29 -7.19
N TYR A 74 5.43 -2.49 -7.42
CA TYR A 74 6.25 -3.70 -7.58
C TYR A 74 7.24 -3.58 -8.73
N ASN A 75 6.77 -3.17 -9.92
CA ASN A 75 7.63 -3.04 -11.10
C ASN A 75 8.71 -1.97 -10.90
N HIS A 76 8.36 -0.85 -10.28
CA HIS A 76 9.32 0.20 -9.98
C HIS A 76 10.42 -0.31 -9.05
N PHE A 77 10.05 -0.86 -7.89
CA PHE A 77 11.05 -1.31 -6.92
C PHE A 77 11.88 -2.51 -7.42
N ARG A 78 11.28 -3.40 -8.22
CA ARG A 78 12.01 -4.51 -8.84
C ARG A 78 13.11 -4.03 -9.81
N SER A 79 12.99 -2.85 -10.40
CA SER A 79 14.06 -2.27 -11.22
C SER A 79 15.26 -1.78 -10.40
N MET A 80 15.07 -1.53 -9.10
CA MET A 80 16.06 -0.94 -8.20
C MET A 80 16.61 -1.94 -7.17
N TYR A 81 15.81 -2.91 -6.75
CA TYR A 81 16.14 -3.87 -5.70
C TYR A 81 15.98 -5.30 -6.18
N LYS A 82 16.86 -6.18 -5.69
CA LYS A 82 16.91 -7.59 -6.13
C LYS A 82 15.72 -8.39 -5.58
N ASN A 83 15.35 -8.15 -4.34
CA ASN A 83 14.38 -8.96 -3.60
C ASN A 83 13.13 -8.13 -3.29
N VAL A 84 12.24 -7.99 -4.28
CA VAL A 84 10.94 -7.33 -4.15
C VAL A 84 9.84 -8.36 -4.34
N GLU A 85 8.87 -8.35 -3.45
CA GLU A 85 7.73 -9.27 -3.45
C GLU A 85 6.42 -8.47 -3.50
N VAL A 86 5.49 -8.92 -4.32
CA VAL A 86 4.10 -8.46 -4.29
C VAL A 86 3.28 -9.45 -3.46
N GLU A 87 2.36 -8.97 -2.66
CA GLU A 87 1.51 -9.78 -1.78
C GLU A 87 2.32 -10.77 -0.91
N HIS A 88 3.38 -10.25 -0.29
CA HIS A 88 4.22 -11.04 0.59
C HIS A 88 3.46 -11.49 1.84
N VAL A 89 3.33 -12.80 2.01
CA VAL A 89 2.67 -13.43 3.16
C VAL A 89 3.67 -13.63 4.29
N PHE A 90 3.35 -13.17 5.49
CA PHE A 90 4.16 -13.40 6.69
C PHE A 90 3.32 -13.70 7.92
N LYS A 91 3.92 -14.45 8.85
CA LYS A 91 3.26 -14.83 10.10
C LYS A 91 3.51 -13.79 11.19
N VAL A 92 2.49 -13.50 11.97
CA VAL A 92 2.55 -12.66 13.17
C VAL A 92 2.16 -13.50 14.37
N GLY A 93 3.15 -14.06 15.08
CA GLY A 93 2.91 -15.09 16.10
C GLY A 93 2.53 -16.43 15.48
N GLU A 94 1.80 -17.26 16.22
CA GLU A 94 1.51 -18.63 15.80
C GLU A 94 0.35 -18.75 14.81
N GLU A 95 -0.69 -17.93 14.97
CA GLU A 95 -1.97 -18.10 14.23
C GLU A 95 -2.30 -16.97 13.26
N ASN A 96 -1.66 -15.80 13.36
CA ASN A 96 -2.02 -14.66 12.53
C ASN A 96 -1.13 -14.55 11.30
N ILE A 97 -1.78 -14.38 10.15
CA ILE A 97 -1.13 -14.13 8.87
C ILE A 97 -1.42 -12.68 8.43
N GLN A 98 -0.41 -12.01 7.89
CA GLN A 98 -0.58 -10.74 7.22
C GLN A 98 0.02 -10.80 5.81
N ILE A 99 -0.48 -9.93 4.93
CA ILE A 99 -0.02 -9.83 3.56
C ILE A 99 0.34 -8.38 3.29
N ALA A 100 1.58 -8.15 2.89
CA ALA A 100 2.05 -6.85 2.43
C ALA A 100 1.69 -6.65 0.96
N ASP A 101 1.14 -5.50 0.56
CA ASP A 101 0.88 -5.22 -0.84
C ASP A 101 2.15 -5.27 -1.68
N VAL A 102 3.22 -4.60 -1.23
CA VAL A 102 4.56 -4.69 -1.80
C VAL A 102 5.60 -4.72 -0.67
N PHE A 103 6.52 -5.66 -0.71
CA PHE A 103 7.58 -5.82 0.28
C PHE A 103 8.97 -5.77 -0.38
N ILE A 104 9.82 -4.89 0.10
CA ILE A 104 11.21 -4.76 -0.33
C ILE A 104 12.10 -5.41 0.72
N ARG A 105 12.43 -6.68 0.52
CA ARG A 105 13.18 -7.50 1.47
C ARG A 105 14.57 -6.90 1.78
N ASP A 106 15.26 -6.40 0.76
CA ASP A 106 16.59 -5.80 0.90
C ASP A 106 16.62 -4.58 1.84
N LYS A 107 15.47 -3.93 2.05
CA LYS A 107 15.30 -2.76 2.92
C LYS A 107 14.45 -3.05 4.15
N ASN A 108 13.84 -4.22 4.21
CA ASN A 108 12.86 -4.59 5.23
C ASN A 108 11.71 -3.58 5.37
N ILE A 109 11.18 -3.14 4.21
CA ILE A 109 10.12 -2.13 4.10
C ILE A 109 8.93 -2.74 3.37
N ALA A 110 7.73 -2.59 3.95
CA ALA A 110 6.46 -2.92 3.33
C ALA A 110 5.67 -1.65 3.00
N PHE A 111 5.01 -1.66 1.86
CA PHE A 111 4.01 -0.68 1.47
C PHE A 111 2.63 -1.31 1.51
N GLU A 112 1.67 -0.59 2.08
CA GLU A 112 0.24 -0.90 2.11
C GLU A 112 -0.53 0.24 1.45
N TYR A 113 -1.18 -0.05 0.33
CA TYR A 113 -2.01 0.94 -0.37
C TYR A 113 -3.45 0.86 0.08
N GLN A 114 -3.93 1.92 0.71
CA GLN A 114 -5.25 1.95 1.31
C GLN A 114 -6.24 2.81 0.49
N ARG A 115 -7.15 2.13 -0.21
CA ARG A 115 -8.23 2.73 -1.01
C ARG A 115 -9.62 2.53 -0.42
N SER A 116 -9.80 1.60 0.50
CA SER A 116 -11.07 1.37 1.21
C SER A 116 -11.04 1.98 2.61
N VAL A 117 -12.20 2.34 3.11
CA VAL A 117 -12.33 2.77 4.51
C VAL A 117 -12.21 1.55 5.41
N ILE A 118 -11.27 1.57 6.34
CA ILE A 118 -11.09 0.53 7.37
C ILE A 118 -11.14 1.14 8.78
N PRO A 119 -11.58 0.39 9.80
CA PRO A 119 -11.62 0.84 11.18
C PRO A 119 -10.21 1.16 11.71
N LEU A 120 -10.12 2.10 12.66
CA LEU A 120 -8.86 2.42 13.35
C LEU A 120 -8.22 1.18 14.00
N GLU A 121 -9.04 0.31 14.58
CA GLU A 121 -8.53 -0.91 15.25
C GLU A 121 -7.84 -1.86 14.25
N LEU A 122 -8.34 -1.97 13.02
CA LEU A 122 -7.70 -2.76 11.98
C LEU A 122 -6.36 -2.14 11.53
N ILE A 123 -6.28 -0.80 11.42
CA ILE A 123 -5.02 -0.09 11.15
C ILE A 123 -4.00 -0.41 12.24
N LYS A 124 -4.40 -0.32 13.52
CA LYS A 124 -3.55 -0.63 14.67
C LYS A 124 -3.08 -2.08 14.64
N GLN A 125 -4.02 -3.02 14.49
CA GLN A 125 -3.71 -4.45 14.45
C GLN A 125 -2.71 -4.79 13.35
N ARG A 126 -2.93 -4.29 12.13
CA ARG A 126 -2.00 -4.51 11.02
C ARG A 126 -0.64 -3.90 11.30
N THR A 127 -0.58 -2.63 11.74
CA THR A 127 0.69 -1.96 12.04
C THR A 127 1.48 -2.67 13.12
N ILE A 128 0.83 -3.10 14.22
CA ILE A 128 1.47 -3.89 15.28
C ILE A 128 2.00 -5.22 14.75
N GLY A 129 1.30 -5.83 13.81
CA GLY A 129 1.77 -7.07 13.17
C GLY A 129 3.08 -6.86 12.42
N TYR A 130 3.20 -5.80 11.64
CA TYR A 130 4.45 -5.44 10.95
C TYR A 130 5.58 -5.12 11.95
N GLU A 131 5.28 -4.38 13.01
CA GLU A 131 6.26 -4.07 14.07
C GLU A 131 6.79 -5.34 14.74
N LYS A 132 5.89 -6.29 15.09
CA LYS A 132 6.28 -7.60 15.65
C LYS A 132 7.13 -8.44 14.71
N ALA A 133 6.88 -8.35 13.41
CA ALA A 133 7.71 -8.99 12.38
C ALA A 133 9.02 -8.23 12.09
N GLY A 134 9.26 -7.08 12.74
CA GLY A 134 10.41 -6.22 12.52
C GLY A 134 10.39 -5.51 11.16
N ILE A 135 9.25 -5.45 10.48
CA ILE A 135 9.11 -4.86 9.15
C ILE A 135 8.69 -3.39 9.29
N LYS A 136 9.39 -2.48 8.62
CA LYS A 136 8.99 -1.07 8.53
C LYS A 136 7.80 -0.94 7.60
N LEU A 137 6.64 -0.52 8.12
CA LEU A 137 5.42 -0.31 7.33
C LEU A 137 5.29 1.15 6.88
N ILE A 138 4.90 1.33 5.63
CA ILE A 138 4.50 2.61 5.04
C ILE A 138 3.09 2.46 4.48
N TRP A 139 2.13 3.15 5.13
CA TRP A 139 0.79 3.27 4.61
C TRP A 139 0.72 4.33 3.52
N LEU A 140 0.17 3.98 2.37
CA LEU A 140 -0.12 4.89 1.27
C LEU A 140 -1.63 5.06 1.14
N ILE A 141 -2.14 6.27 1.39
CA ILE A 141 -3.56 6.58 1.24
C ILE A 141 -3.83 6.97 -0.21
N ASP A 142 -4.91 6.46 -0.80
CA ASP A 142 -5.37 6.91 -2.12
C ASP A 142 -5.78 8.38 -2.07
N THR A 143 -4.93 9.26 -2.60
CA THR A 143 -5.16 10.70 -2.53
C THR A 143 -6.26 11.15 -3.46
N ASN A 144 -6.42 10.54 -4.63
CA ASN A 144 -7.52 10.86 -5.57
C ASN A 144 -8.89 10.59 -4.95
N LYS A 145 -8.99 9.61 -4.05
CA LYS A 145 -10.24 9.26 -3.38
C LYS A 145 -10.50 10.04 -2.10
N PHE A 146 -9.48 10.27 -1.30
CA PHE A 146 -9.65 10.74 0.07
C PHE A 146 -9.24 12.18 0.32
N ILE A 147 -8.54 12.81 -0.63
CA ILE A 147 -8.05 14.18 -0.50
C ILE A 147 -8.62 15.04 -1.62
N LYS A 148 -9.12 16.21 -1.25
CA LYS A 148 -9.51 17.25 -2.18
C LYS A 148 -8.69 18.50 -1.91
N GLU A 149 -7.84 18.89 -2.87
CA GLU A 149 -7.18 20.18 -2.81
C GLU A 149 -8.20 21.30 -3.16
N LEU A 150 -8.30 22.29 -2.29
CA LEU A 150 -9.23 23.40 -2.43
C LEU A 150 -8.55 24.62 -3.05
N LYS A 151 -7.31 24.88 -2.62
CA LYS A 151 -6.45 25.95 -3.09
C LYS A 151 -4.99 25.56 -2.88
N SER A 152 -4.11 26.06 -3.74
CA SER A 152 -2.66 25.98 -3.56
C SER A 152 -2.04 27.32 -3.86
N TYR A 153 -1.10 27.75 -3.04
CA TYR A 153 -0.35 28.97 -3.23
C TYR A 153 1.03 28.84 -2.59
N ASP A 154 2.08 29.09 -3.36
CA ASP A 154 3.48 29.10 -2.92
C ASP A 154 3.88 27.84 -2.10
N GLY A 155 3.52 26.66 -2.59
CA GLY A 155 3.84 25.38 -1.95
C GLY A 155 2.99 25.03 -0.73
N ILE A 156 2.04 25.92 -0.36
CA ILE A 156 1.08 25.68 0.71
C ILE A 156 -0.26 25.27 0.09
N SER A 157 -0.78 24.13 0.51
CA SER A 157 -2.07 23.61 0.04
C SER A 157 -3.12 23.69 1.13
N TYR A 158 -4.33 24.08 0.74
CA TYR A 158 -5.54 23.96 1.54
C TYR A 158 -6.28 22.73 1.05
N ILE A 159 -6.42 21.74 1.91
CA ILE A 159 -7.07 20.48 1.58
C ILE A 159 -8.32 20.25 2.42
N ARG A 160 -9.24 19.48 1.85
CA ARG A 160 -10.28 18.77 2.59
C ARG A 160 -10.01 17.28 2.46
N TYR A 161 -10.10 16.56 3.57
CA TYR A 161 -9.86 15.14 3.58
C TYR A 161 -11.08 14.35 4.10
N ALA A 162 -11.19 13.09 3.69
CA ALA A 162 -12.27 12.22 4.12
C ALA A 162 -12.12 11.83 5.61
N PRO A 163 -13.23 11.52 6.32
CA PRO A 163 -13.20 11.10 7.73
C PRO A 163 -12.22 9.96 8.03
N PHE A 164 -12.04 9.09 7.07
CA PHE A 164 -11.13 7.96 7.16
C PHE A 164 -9.67 8.37 7.45
N VAL A 165 -9.22 9.51 6.93
CA VAL A 165 -7.85 10.01 7.15
C VAL A 165 -7.59 10.32 8.62
N ASP A 166 -8.62 10.69 9.39
CA ASP A 166 -8.51 10.90 10.83
C ASP A 166 -7.97 9.67 11.57
N ASN A 167 -8.25 8.46 11.07
CA ASN A 167 -7.77 7.21 11.67
C ASN A 167 -6.24 7.11 11.63
N PHE A 168 -5.62 7.55 10.55
CA PHE A 168 -4.16 7.59 10.43
C PHE A 168 -3.55 8.70 11.28
N LEU A 169 -4.15 9.90 11.27
CA LEU A 169 -3.69 11.01 12.10
C LEU A 169 -3.80 10.68 13.59
N ASN A 170 -4.87 10.00 14.01
CA ASN A 170 -5.08 9.59 15.40
C ASN A 170 -4.13 8.46 15.82
N TYR A 171 -3.83 7.53 14.93
CA TYR A 171 -2.90 6.44 15.22
C TYR A 171 -1.47 6.96 15.42
N TYR A 172 -1.02 7.81 14.52
CA TYR A 172 0.32 8.41 14.58
C TYR A 172 0.35 9.64 15.50
N LYS A 173 -0.05 9.48 16.77
CA LYS A 173 -0.07 10.55 17.77
C LYS A 173 1.20 11.39 17.75
N GLY A 174 1.03 12.71 17.63
CA GLY A 174 2.13 13.67 17.53
C GLY A 174 2.80 13.77 16.17
N LYS A 175 2.41 12.94 15.18
CA LYS A 175 2.83 13.11 13.81
C LYS A 175 1.74 13.86 13.05
N VAL A 176 2.15 14.90 12.37
CA VAL A 176 1.25 15.78 11.60
C VAL A 176 1.42 15.56 10.10
N PHE A 177 1.69 14.32 9.70
CA PHE A 177 1.85 13.98 8.29
C PHE A 177 1.27 12.60 7.95
N PHE A 178 0.98 12.39 6.67
CA PHE A 178 0.68 11.08 6.10
C PHE A 178 1.24 10.98 4.68
N TYR A 179 1.50 9.75 4.25
CA TYR A 179 1.89 9.47 2.87
C TYR A 179 0.66 9.14 2.03
N GLY A 180 0.67 9.58 0.78
CA GLY A 180 -0.33 9.30 -0.20
C GLY A 180 0.23 8.69 -1.48
N TRP A 181 -0.65 8.11 -2.25
CA TRP A 181 -0.41 7.64 -3.59
C TRP A 181 -1.44 8.25 -4.53
N ASP A 182 -0.95 9.03 -5.49
CA ASP A 182 -1.76 9.51 -6.59
C ASP A 182 -1.72 8.46 -7.71
N SER A 183 -2.82 7.72 -7.86
CA SER A 183 -2.93 6.64 -8.82
C SER A 183 -3.05 7.12 -10.28
N GLU A 184 -3.46 8.37 -10.50
CA GLU A 184 -3.58 8.97 -11.83
C GLU A 184 -2.21 9.44 -12.35
N ASN A 185 -1.46 10.14 -11.50
CA ASN A 185 -0.14 10.68 -11.85
C ASN A 185 1.02 9.77 -11.48
N LYS A 186 0.75 8.61 -10.85
CA LYS A 186 1.75 7.64 -10.38
C LYS A 186 2.85 8.30 -9.57
N SER A 187 2.44 8.98 -8.53
CA SER A 187 3.35 9.73 -7.67
C SER A 187 3.12 9.47 -6.19
N PHE A 188 4.22 9.48 -5.44
CA PHE A 188 4.17 9.55 -3.99
C PHE A 188 3.90 10.97 -3.56
N GLU A 189 3.04 11.12 -2.57
CA GLU A 189 2.72 12.39 -1.98
C GLU A 189 2.95 12.35 -0.47
N LEU A 190 3.56 13.40 0.06
CA LEU A 190 3.65 13.63 1.50
C LEU A 190 2.85 14.87 1.84
N TYR A 191 1.88 14.71 2.71
CA TYR A 191 1.08 15.79 3.27
C TYR A 191 1.55 16.09 4.69
N GLN A 192 2.16 17.24 4.88
CA GLN A 192 2.60 17.75 6.16
C GLN A 192 1.61 18.81 6.64
N LEU A 193 0.86 18.51 7.70
CA LEU A 193 -0.19 19.38 8.20
C LEU A 193 0.38 20.42 9.19
N TRP A 194 0.11 21.69 8.94
CA TRP A 194 0.45 22.78 9.87
C TRP A 194 -0.70 23.12 10.80
N ALA A 195 -1.90 23.20 10.23
CA ALA A 195 -3.11 23.44 10.98
C ALA A 195 -4.22 22.59 10.39
N HIS A 196 -5.00 21.95 11.24
CA HIS A 196 -6.14 21.16 10.82
C HIS A 196 -7.34 21.41 11.72
N ASN A 197 -8.51 21.37 11.13
CA ASN A 197 -9.77 21.44 11.82
C ASN A 197 -10.47 20.08 11.69
N LEU A 198 -10.39 19.26 12.73
CA LEU A 198 -10.98 17.91 12.74
C LEU A 198 -12.49 17.93 12.50
N LYS A 199 -13.23 18.92 13.00
CA LYS A 199 -14.68 19.02 12.79
C LYS A 199 -15.03 19.27 11.32
N LYS A 200 -14.28 20.16 10.65
CA LYS A 200 -14.49 20.50 9.24
C LYS A 200 -13.67 19.62 8.28
N ARG A 201 -12.73 18.84 8.80
CA ARG A 201 -11.76 18.03 8.03
C ARG A 201 -11.03 18.81 6.94
N ASN A 202 -10.65 20.02 7.29
CA ASN A 202 -9.81 20.89 6.45
C ASN A 202 -8.45 21.03 7.10
N ALA A 203 -7.42 21.11 6.28
CA ALA A 203 -6.07 21.36 6.74
C ALA A 203 -5.34 22.33 5.83
N VAL A 204 -4.40 23.06 6.44
CA VAL A 204 -3.33 23.76 5.76
C VAL A 204 -2.11 22.86 5.82
N CYS A 205 -1.50 22.56 4.69
CA CYS A 205 -0.39 21.63 4.63
C CYS A 205 0.65 22.04 3.59
N ILE A 206 1.86 21.54 3.75
CA ILE A 206 2.81 21.43 2.65
C ILE A 206 2.60 20.07 2.00
N LYS A 207 2.42 20.10 0.69
CA LYS A 207 2.37 18.91 -0.15
C LYS A 207 3.69 18.78 -0.89
N THR A 208 4.36 17.65 -0.73
CA THR A 208 5.53 17.28 -1.53
C THR A 208 5.16 16.11 -2.42
N THR A 209 5.39 16.25 -3.72
CA THR A 209 5.10 15.21 -4.71
C THR A 209 6.38 14.72 -5.35
N ILE A 210 6.56 13.41 -5.42
CA ILE A 210 7.69 12.76 -6.06
C ILE A 210 7.13 11.71 -7.02
N SER A 211 7.42 11.87 -8.32
CA SER A 211 6.98 10.89 -9.31
C SER A 211 7.65 9.53 -9.07
N LEU A 212 6.94 8.46 -9.43
CA LEU A 212 7.39 7.09 -9.13
C LEU A 212 8.77 6.81 -9.73
N ASP A 213 9.03 7.26 -10.95
CA ASP A 213 10.30 7.07 -11.66
C ASP A 213 11.51 7.73 -10.99
N LYS A 214 11.27 8.70 -10.08
CA LYS A 214 12.29 9.43 -9.33
C LYS A 214 12.37 9.05 -7.86
N PHE A 215 11.47 8.20 -7.39
CA PHE A 215 11.39 7.84 -5.98
C PHE A 215 12.43 6.78 -5.62
N ASP A 216 13.36 7.10 -4.72
CA ASP A 216 14.36 6.18 -4.17
C ASP A 216 14.23 6.04 -2.65
N ILE A 217 14.16 4.79 -2.18
CA ILE A 217 14.14 4.45 -0.76
C ILE A 217 15.57 4.03 -0.35
N PRO A 218 16.09 4.48 0.78
CA PRO A 218 15.49 5.26 1.89
C PRO A 218 15.73 6.75 1.82
N LEU A 219 16.36 7.26 0.74
CA LEU A 219 16.83 8.64 0.66
C LEU A 219 15.65 9.61 0.75
N ASP A 220 14.63 9.39 -0.07
CA ASP A 220 13.49 10.30 -0.14
C ASP A 220 12.65 10.28 1.14
N LEU A 221 12.48 9.13 1.78
CA LEU A 221 11.81 9.06 3.08
C LEU A 221 12.58 9.81 4.18
N ARG A 222 13.92 9.72 4.19
CA ARG A 222 14.76 10.46 5.13
C ARG A 222 14.77 11.96 4.86
N LEU A 223 14.78 12.35 3.58
CA LEU A 223 14.72 13.75 3.18
C LEU A 223 13.36 14.36 3.53
N LEU A 224 12.29 13.62 3.29
CA LEU A 224 10.94 14.03 3.67
C LEU A 224 10.84 14.19 5.20
N GLU A 225 11.36 13.22 5.97
CA GLU A 225 11.38 13.29 7.43
C GLU A 225 12.30 14.43 7.97
N LYS A 226 13.46 14.69 7.35
CA LYS A 226 14.37 15.78 7.73
C LYS A 226 13.83 17.17 7.39
N ASN A 227 13.20 17.33 6.23
CA ASN A 227 12.56 18.60 5.86
C ASN A 227 11.40 18.97 6.77
N LEU A 228 10.80 17.95 7.44
CA LEU A 228 9.79 18.13 8.47
C LEU A 228 10.33 18.88 9.70
N THR A 229 11.52 18.52 10.17
CA THR A 229 12.09 19.09 11.41
C THR A 229 12.68 20.48 11.20
N SER A 230 13.28 20.77 10.06
CA SER A 230 13.95 22.04 9.79
C SER A 230 13.01 23.20 9.45
N LYS A 231 11.78 22.92 8.98
CA LYS A 231 10.78 23.94 8.64
C LYS A 231 9.79 24.25 9.76
N LEU A 232 9.69 23.37 10.77
CA LEU A 232 8.81 23.57 11.93
C LEU A 232 9.47 24.32 13.08
N TYR A 233 10.78 24.41 13.08
CA TYR A 233 11.58 25.16 14.09
C TYR A 233 12.67 25.92 13.35
N PRO A 234 12.40 27.21 12.94
CA PRO A 234 13.43 28.08 12.41
C PRO A 234 14.51 28.42 13.46
#